data_5fd2534516db5f26d5fb8dd8c85248eb
#
_entry.id   5fd2534516db5f26d5fb8dd8c85248eb
#
_cell.length_a   1.000
_cell.length_b   1.000
_cell.length_c   1.000
_cell.angle_alpha   90.00
_cell.angle_beta   90.00
_cell.angle_gamma   90.00
#
_symmetry.space_group_name_H-M   'P 1'
#
loop_
_entity.id
_entity.type
_entity.pdbx_description
1 polymer ?
#
loop_
_entity_poly.entity_id
_entity_poly.type
_entity_poly.pdbx_seq_one_letter_code
_entity_poly.pdbx_strand_id
1 'polypeptide(L)'
;MIGGAATFAHFARKLEGERIEARAIVTTITIDPERCLDEPLPPAWRTIGMVDLLSDAARQELVRSPRRSLHLAQLAAAIADALPQSYPRVMRAQTAADAWKAVSNAHRFASRHEAALSALDIADKRTENEPALAYDRAILALARAITLRELDRPEEALGVLDDARETFREYGDAQQIAQCDLV
;
A
#
# COMPACT_ATOMS: atom_id res chain seq x y z
N MET A 1 -25.46 7.23 -19.13
CA MET A 1 -24.19 7.56 -18.44
C MET A 1 -24.34 8.27 -17.08
N ILE A 2 -25.53 8.27 -16.45
CA ILE A 2 -25.77 8.93 -15.13
C ILE A 2 -25.47 8.00 -13.93
N GLY A 3 -25.38 6.68 -14.14
CA GLY A 3 -25.17 5.71 -13.05
C GLY A 3 -23.77 5.73 -12.42
N GLY A 4 -22.72 6.04 -13.16
CA GLY A 4 -21.35 5.96 -12.66
C GLY A 4 -20.99 7.04 -11.63
N ALA A 5 -21.44 8.29 -11.85
CA ALA A 5 -21.13 9.39 -10.94
C ALA A 5 -21.85 9.22 -9.58
N ALA A 6 -23.10 8.76 -9.58
CA ALA A 6 -23.86 8.49 -8.35
C ALA A 6 -23.24 7.34 -7.54
N THR A 7 -22.76 6.30 -8.21
CA THR A 7 -22.07 5.17 -7.59
C THR A 7 -20.75 5.60 -6.99
N PHE A 8 -19.96 6.40 -7.71
CA PHE A 8 -18.70 6.95 -7.20
C PHE A 8 -18.90 7.84 -5.96
N ALA A 9 -19.88 8.76 -6.00
CA ALA A 9 -20.20 9.63 -4.86
C ALA A 9 -20.69 8.83 -3.64
N HIS A 10 -21.40 7.73 -3.85
CA HIS A 10 -21.82 6.84 -2.78
C HIS A 10 -20.60 6.17 -2.10
N PHE A 11 -19.70 5.60 -2.90
CA PHE A 11 -18.47 4.98 -2.37
C PHE A 11 -17.58 5.99 -1.65
N ALA A 12 -17.38 7.17 -2.21
CA ALA A 12 -16.57 8.21 -1.58
C ALA A 12 -17.10 8.59 -0.19
N ARG A 13 -18.44 8.76 -0.05
CA ARG A 13 -19.08 9.03 1.25
C ARG A 13 -18.94 7.86 2.22
N LYS A 14 -19.06 6.63 1.74
CA LYS A 14 -18.86 5.43 2.56
C LYS A 14 -17.44 5.39 3.13
N LEU A 15 -16.41 5.57 2.28
CA LEU A 15 -15.01 5.57 2.70
C LEU A 15 -14.71 6.69 3.72
N GLU A 16 -15.26 7.88 3.52
CA GLU A 16 -15.09 8.98 4.47
C GLU A 16 -15.75 8.66 5.82
N GLY A 17 -16.95 8.06 5.82
CA GLY A 17 -17.61 7.56 7.03
C GLY A 17 -16.74 6.55 7.78
N GLU A 18 -16.19 5.57 7.06
CA GLU A 18 -15.30 4.56 7.63
C GLU A 18 -14.04 5.18 8.24
N ARG A 19 -13.44 6.19 7.60
CA ARG A 19 -12.27 6.91 8.14
C ARG A 19 -12.61 7.66 9.42
N ILE A 20 -13.78 8.29 9.49
CA ILE A 20 -14.24 9.00 10.70
C ILE A 20 -14.41 8.01 11.86
N GLU A 21 -15.09 6.88 11.64
CA GLU A 21 -15.29 5.83 12.64
C GLU A 21 -13.97 5.19 13.10
N ALA A 22 -13.06 4.92 12.18
CA ALA A 22 -11.77 4.31 12.46
C ALA A 22 -10.81 5.22 13.24
N ARG A 23 -10.95 6.54 13.16
CA ARG A 23 -9.96 7.51 13.69
C ARG A 23 -9.68 7.33 15.18
N ALA A 24 -10.71 7.16 16.00
CA ALA A 24 -10.55 6.95 17.44
C ALA A 24 -9.86 5.60 17.75
N ILE A 25 -10.20 4.56 16.98
CA ILE A 25 -9.62 3.22 17.12
C ILE A 25 -8.14 3.25 16.75
N VAL A 26 -7.79 3.85 15.61
CA VAL A 26 -6.40 3.97 15.14
C VAL A 26 -5.55 4.75 16.15
N THR A 27 -6.09 5.80 16.76
CA THR A 27 -5.39 6.53 17.83
C THR A 27 -5.02 5.62 18.99
N THR A 28 -5.91 4.70 19.36
CA THR A 28 -5.63 3.71 20.45
C THR A 28 -4.62 2.65 19.98
N ILE A 29 -4.76 2.12 18.76
CA ILE A 29 -3.83 1.14 18.17
C ILE A 29 -2.42 1.71 18.07
N THR A 30 -2.27 2.99 17.71
CA THR A 30 -0.96 3.63 17.58
C THR A 30 -0.20 3.73 18.92
N ILE A 31 -0.83 3.52 20.06
CA ILE A 31 -0.13 3.45 21.35
C ILE A 31 0.67 2.15 21.47
N ASP A 32 0.07 1.01 21.12
CA ASP A 32 0.70 -0.32 21.17
C ASP A 32 0.24 -1.18 19.96
N PRO A 33 0.81 -0.97 18.77
CA PRO A 33 0.40 -1.69 17.57
C PRO A 33 0.84 -3.15 17.56
N GLU A 34 1.89 -3.53 18.29
CA GLU A 34 2.41 -4.89 18.37
C GLU A 34 1.37 -5.83 18.99
N ARG A 35 0.72 -5.42 20.06
CA ARG A 35 -0.33 -6.18 20.72
C ARG A 35 -1.49 -6.53 19.79
N CYS A 36 -1.84 -5.62 18.88
CA CYS A 36 -2.97 -5.83 17.97
C CYS A 36 -2.69 -6.87 16.86
N LEU A 37 -1.42 -7.21 16.63
CA LEU A 37 -1.03 -8.23 15.63
C LEU A 37 -1.26 -9.66 16.16
N ASP A 38 -1.21 -9.86 17.48
CA ASP A 38 -1.36 -11.16 18.12
C ASP A 38 -2.84 -11.52 18.37
N GLU A 39 -3.75 -10.55 18.24
CA GLU A 39 -5.18 -10.73 18.50
C GLU A 39 -5.96 -10.97 17.20
N PRO A 40 -7.07 -11.73 17.22
CA PRO A 40 -7.94 -11.87 16.07
C PRO A 40 -8.50 -10.52 15.62
N LEU A 41 -8.42 -10.21 14.32
CA LEU A 41 -8.91 -8.96 13.76
C LEU A 41 -10.42 -8.82 13.94
N PRO A 42 -10.91 -7.82 14.69
CA PRO A 42 -12.34 -7.57 14.85
C PRO A 42 -13.01 -7.35 13.48
N PRO A 43 -14.19 -7.92 13.22
CA PRO A 43 -14.90 -7.70 11.96
C PRO A 43 -15.15 -6.21 11.63
N ALA A 44 -15.38 -5.40 12.66
CA ALA A 44 -15.59 -3.95 12.51
C ALA A 44 -14.36 -3.19 11.98
N TRP A 45 -13.15 -3.77 12.07
CA TRP A 45 -11.92 -3.16 11.55
C TRP A 45 -11.70 -3.44 10.05
N ARG A 46 -12.44 -4.38 9.46
CA ARG A 46 -12.26 -4.82 8.07
C ARG A 46 -12.86 -3.82 7.09
N THR A 47 -12.35 -2.59 7.11
CA THR A 47 -12.77 -1.48 6.27
C THR A 47 -11.58 -0.84 5.57
N ILE A 48 -11.81 -0.28 4.38
CA ILE A 48 -10.77 0.46 3.63
C ILE A 48 -10.33 1.69 4.45
N GLY A 49 -11.27 2.38 5.11
CA GLY A 49 -10.96 3.54 5.95
C GLY A 49 -9.98 3.21 7.09
N MET A 50 -10.09 2.01 7.68
CA MET A 50 -9.13 1.54 8.70
C MET A 50 -7.75 1.31 8.10
N VAL A 51 -7.66 0.63 6.94
CA VAL A 51 -6.39 0.37 6.23
C VAL A 51 -5.69 1.68 5.87
N ASP A 52 -6.43 2.65 5.34
CA ASP A 52 -5.90 3.96 4.97
C ASP A 52 -5.26 4.66 6.17
N LEU A 53 -5.98 4.76 7.28
CA LEU A 53 -5.49 5.46 8.48
C LEU A 53 -4.29 4.77 9.12
N LEU A 54 -4.25 3.43 9.14
CA LEU A 54 -3.10 2.68 9.63
C LEU A 54 -1.89 2.84 8.72
N SER A 55 -2.09 2.84 7.40
CA SER A 55 -1.03 3.07 6.42
C SER A 55 -0.48 4.51 6.52
N ASP A 56 -1.34 5.50 6.76
CA ASP A 56 -0.94 6.88 7.01
C ASP A 56 -0.13 6.99 8.31
N ALA A 57 -0.58 6.34 9.39
CA ALA A 57 0.16 6.30 10.66
C ALA A 57 1.51 5.59 10.51
N ALA A 58 1.58 4.49 9.78
CA ALA A 58 2.82 3.79 9.46
C ALA A 58 3.81 4.70 8.73
N ARG A 59 3.32 5.48 7.74
CA ARG A 59 4.14 6.44 6.98
C ARG A 59 4.70 7.55 7.87
N GLN A 60 3.92 8.05 8.82
CA GLN A 60 4.36 9.08 9.77
C GLN A 60 5.46 8.58 10.73
N GLU A 61 5.41 7.29 11.09
CA GLU A 61 6.40 6.66 11.97
C GLU A 61 7.66 6.15 11.22
N LEU A 62 7.68 6.17 9.90
CA LEU A 62 8.67 5.50 9.05
C LEU A 62 10.13 5.88 9.40
N VAL A 63 10.38 7.17 9.61
CA VAL A 63 11.72 7.69 9.96
C VAL A 63 11.97 7.65 11.46
N ARG A 64 10.93 7.89 12.28
CA ARG A 64 11.07 7.99 13.74
C ARG A 64 11.25 6.62 14.38
N SER A 65 10.49 5.64 13.95
CA SER A 65 10.49 4.29 14.48
C SER A 65 10.10 3.28 13.39
N PRO A 66 11.08 2.80 12.58
CA PRO A 66 10.80 1.80 11.54
C PRO A 66 10.13 0.54 12.07
N ARG A 67 10.43 0.11 13.31
CA ARG A 67 9.77 -1.03 13.96
C ARG A 67 8.27 -0.76 14.17
N ARG A 68 7.93 0.40 14.70
CA ARG A 68 6.53 0.79 14.94
C ARG A 68 5.78 0.99 13.63
N SER A 69 6.42 1.63 12.65
CA SER A 69 5.91 1.72 11.28
C SER A 69 5.59 0.34 10.71
N LEU A 70 6.49 -0.64 10.89
CA LEU A 70 6.30 -2.00 10.41
C LEU A 70 5.07 -2.66 11.05
N HIS A 71 4.88 -2.57 12.37
CA HIS A 71 3.72 -3.16 13.03
C HIS A 71 2.41 -2.54 12.55
N LEU A 72 2.36 -1.22 12.36
CA LEU A 72 1.19 -0.52 11.82
C LEU A 72 0.90 -0.95 10.37
N ALA A 73 1.93 -1.03 9.53
CA ALA A 73 1.79 -1.47 8.15
C ALA A 73 1.36 -2.95 8.04
N GLN A 74 1.91 -3.83 8.87
CA GLN A 74 1.51 -5.24 8.94
C GLN A 74 0.05 -5.40 9.36
N LEU A 75 -0.41 -4.60 10.34
CA LEU A 75 -1.81 -4.59 10.73
C LEU A 75 -2.71 -4.09 9.59
N ALA A 76 -2.31 -3.02 8.89
CA ALA A 76 -3.01 -2.53 7.71
C ALA A 76 -3.11 -3.62 6.63
N ALA A 77 -2.01 -4.32 6.33
CA ALA A 77 -1.98 -5.39 5.34
C ALA A 77 -2.87 -6.58 5.74
N ALA A 78 -2.84 -7.00 7.00
CA ALA A 78 -3.71 -8.06 7.52
C ALA A 78 -5.20 -7.71 7.40
N ILE A 79 -5.57 -6.46 7.68
CA ILE A 79 -6.95 -5.97 7.53
C ILE A 79 -7.31 -5.91 6.03
N ALA A 80 -6.42 -5.41 5.17
CA ALA A 80 -6.64 -5.31 3.73
C ALA A 80 -6.88 -6.69 3.09
N ASP A 81 -6.11 -7.70 3.50
CA ASP A 81 -6.29 -9.08 3.04
C ASP A 81 -7.60 -9.71 3.54
N ALA A 82 -8.16 -9.20 4.65
CA ALA A 82 -9.41 -9.65 5.26
C ALA A 82 -10.64 -8.79 4.85
N LEU A 83 -10.50 -7.87 3.90
CA LEU A 83 -11.61 -7.02 3.45
C LEU A 83 -12.79 -7.85 2.90
N PRO A 84 -14.03 -7.51 3.27
CA PRO A 84 -15.20 -8.27 2.85
C PRO A 84 -15.47 -8.12 1.34
N GLN A 85 -16.11 -9.15 0.75
CA GLN A 85 -16.46 -9.18 -0.67
C GLN A 85 -17.49 -8.11 -1.09
N SER A 86 -18.08 -7.40 -0.14
CA SER A 86 -18.96 -6.26 -0.42
C SER A 86 -18.22 -5.06 -1.05
N TYR A 87 -16.88 -5.01 -0.96
CA TYR A 87 -16.08 -4.07 -1.75
C TYR A 87 -15.79 -4.63 -3.13
N PRO A 88 -15.75 -3.78 -4.17
CA PRO A 88 -15.31 -4.17 -5.50
C PRO A 88 -13.94 -4.84 -5.48
N ARG A 89 -13.75 -5.87 -6.31
CA ARG A 89 -12.50 -6.64 -6.37
C ARG A 89 -11.29 -5.74 -6.61
N VAL A 90 -11.38 -4.81 -7.56
CA VAL A 90 -10.30 -3.87 -7.89
C VAL A 90 -9.90 -3.01 -6.68
N MET A 91 -10.87 -2.52 -5.91
CA MET A 91 -10.60 -1.71 -4.71
C MET A 91 -9.90 -2.54 -3.63
N ARG A 92 -10.34 -3.79 -3.40
CA ARG A 92 -9.68 -4.69 -2.45
C ARG A 92 -8.24 -4.99 -2.88
N ALA A 93 -8.02 -5.26 -4.16
CA ALA A 93 -6.70 -5.52 -4.73
C ALA A 93 -5.77 -4.30 -4.55
N GLN A 94 -6.24 -3.12 -4.91
CA GLN A 94 -5.49 -1.87 -4.76
C GLN A 94 -5.14 -1.59 -3.29
N THR A 95 -6.15 -1.65 -2.40
CA THR A 95 -5.93 -1.42 -0.96
C THR A 95 -4.93 -2.40 -0.37
N ALA A 96 -5.01 -3.68 -0.76
CA ALA A 96 -4.06 -4.69 -0.29
C ALA A 96 -2.63 -4.43 -0.83
N ALA A 97 -2.50 -4.08 -2.10
CA ALA A 97 -1.20 -3.75 -2.70
C ALA A 97 -0.55 -2.53 -2.04
N ASP A 98 -1.33 -1.47 -1.77
CA ASP A 98 -0.84 -0.27 -1.09
C ASP A 98 -0.42 -0.56 0.36
N ALA A 99 -1.17 -1.39 1.08
CA ALA A 99 -0.81 -1.80 2.43
C ALA A 99 0.48 -2.65 2.44
N TRP A 100 0.64 -3.60 1.52
CA TRP A 100 1.87 -4.39 1.39
C TRP A 100 3.07 -3.56 0.92
N LYS A 101 2.87 -2.53 0.08
CA LYS A 101 3.89 -1.53 -0.24
C LYS A 101 4.32 -0.75 1.02
N ALA A 102 3.40 -0.41 1.92
CA ALA A 102 3.75 0.21 3.19
C ALA A 102 4.61 -0.71 4.08
N VAL A 103 4.32 -2.03 4.12
CA VAL A 103 5.16 -3.05 4.77
C VAL A 103 6.56 -3.06 4.17
N SER A 104 6.67 -3.06 2.82
CA SER A 104 7.94 -3.00 2.12
C SER A 104 8.74 -1.76 2.52
N ASN A 105 8.14 -0.59 2.50
CA ASN A 105 8.80 0.64 2.91
C ASN A 105 9.31 0.58 4.35
N ALA A 106 8.51 0.05 5.29
CA ALA A 106 8.93 -0.09 6.68
C ALA A 106 10.14 -1.05 6.83
N HIS A 107 10.17 -2.15 6.08
CA HIS A 107 11.33 -3.04 6.02
C HIS A 107 12.55 -2.35 5.43
N ARG A 108 12.40 -1.61 4.33
CA ARG A 108 13.49 -0.89 3.66
C ARG A 108 14.13 0.14 4.61
N PHE A 109 13.33 0.94 5.31
CA PHE A 109 13.84 1.90 6.32
C PHE A 109 14.48 1.22 7.54
N ALA A 110 14.15 -0.03 7.80
CA ALA A 110 14.82 -0.86 8.79
C ALA A 110 16.05 -1.61 8.22
N SER A 111 16.51 -1.28 6.99
CA SER A 111 17.60 -1.96 6.27
C SER A 111 17.38 -3.46 6.08
N ARG A 112 16.13 -3.90 6.00
CA ARG A 112 15.72 -5.29 5.75
C ARG A 112 15.26 -5.46 4.30
N HIS A 113 16.16 -5.21 3.34
CA HIS A 113 15.85 -5.05 1.92
C HIS A 113 15.24 -6.31 1.30
N GLU A 114 15.72 -7.51 1.65
CA GLU A 114 15.12 -8.76 1.14
C GLU A 114 13.68 -8.98 1.65
N ALA A 115 13.40 -8.60 2.90
CA ALA A 115 12.03 -8.63 3.42
C ALA A 115 11.15 -7.55 2.74
N ALA A 116 11.73 -6.42 2.35
CA ALA A 116 11.04 -5.40 1.57
C ALA A 116 10.66 -5.92 0.18
N LEU A 117 11.57 -6.60 -0.52
CA LEU A 117 11.28 -7.25 -1.81
C LEU A 117 10.19 -8.32 -1.67
N SER A 118 10.26 -9.15 -0.63
CA SER A 118 9.23 -10.16 -0.36
C SER A 118 7.83 -9.56 -0.15
N ALA A 119 7.75 -8.40 0.52
CA ALA A 119 6.49 -7.69 0.68
C ALA A 119 5.96 -7.12 -0.65
N LEU A 120 6.85 -6.66 -1.54
CA LEU A 120 6.47 -6.22 -2.90
C LEU A 120 5.99 -7.40 -3.76
N ASP A 121 6.57 -8.60 -3.61
CA ASP A 121 6.08 -9.79 -4.30
C ASP A 121 4.62 -10.11 -3.91
N ILE A 122 4.25 -9.89 -2.65
CA ILE A 122 2.86 -10.06 -2.22
C ILE A 122 1.97 -8.97 -2.83
N ALA A 123 2.42 -7.71 -2.84
CA ALA A 123 1.68 -6.60 -3.46
C ALA A 123 1.42 -6.84 -4.95
N ASP A 124 2.42 -7.29 -5.69
CA ASP A 124 2.31 -7.62 -7.13
C ASP A 124 1.24 -8.70 -7.37
N LYS A 125 1.24 -9.78 -6.57
CA LYS A 125 0.23 -10.84 -6.65
C LYS A 125 -1.20 -10.34 -6.41
N ARG A 126 -1.39 -9.27 -5.62
CA ARG A 126 -2.72 -8.67 -5.41
C ARG A 126 -3.24 -7.94 -6.65
N THR A 127 -2.34 -7.43 -7.49
CA THR A 127 -2.68 -6.60 -8.67
C THR A 127 -2.59 -7.34 -10.01
N GLU A 128 -1.96 -8.52 -10.08
CA GLU A 128 -1.63 -9.22 -11.34
C GLU A 128 -2.84 -9.48 -12.25
N ASN A 129 -4.02 -9.75 -11.66
CA ASN A 129 -5.25 -10.05 -12.40
C ASN A 129 -6.21 -8.85 -12.51
N GLU A 130 -5.71 -7.63 -12.28
CA GLU A 130 -6.50 -6.40 -12.33
C GLU A 130 -5.88 -5.42 -13.35
N PRO A 131 -6.27 -5.47 -14.63
CA PRO A 131 -5.72 -4.60 -15.66
C PRO A 131 -5.86 -3.10 -15.33
N ALA A 132 -6.94 -2.73 -14.62
CA ALA A 132 -7.17 -1.36 -14.18
C ALA A 132 -6.10 -0.81 -13.22
N LEU A 133 -5.27 -1.68 -12.64
CA LEU A 133 -4.20 -1.31 -11.69
C LEU A 133 -2.81 -1.26 -12.35
N ALA A 134 -2.73 -0.96 -13.66
CA ALA A 134 -1.46 -0.83 -14.36
C ALA A 134 -0.55 0.25 -13.73
N TYR A 135 -1.14 1.40 -13.39
CA TYR A 135 -0.42 2.48 -12.73
C TYR A 135 0.09 2.07 -11.34
N ASP A 136 -0.73 1.37 -10.54
CA ASP A 136 -0.33 0.88 -9.21
C ASP A 136 0.83 -0.11 -9.32
N ARG A 137 0.82 -1.00 -10.33
CA ARG A 137 1.95 -1.89 -10.61
C ARG A 137 3.23 -1.14 -10.97
N ALA A 138 3.13 -0.05 -11.74
CA ALA A 138 4.29 0.80 -12.05
C ALA A 138 4.87 1.44 -10.77
N ILE A 139 4.02 1.87 -9.84
CA ILE A 139 4.45 2.36 -8.51
C ILE A 139 5.14 1.25 -7.70
N LEU A 140 4.66 0.00 -7.74
CA LEU A 140 5.33 -1.13 -7.09
C LEU A 140 6.69 -1.44 -7.72
N ALA A 141 6.79 -1.40 -9.06
CA ALA A 141 8.04 -1.59 -9.78
C ALA A 141 9.08 -0.51 -9.41
N LEU A 142 8.68 0.75 -9.30
CA LEU A 142 9.55 1.82 -8.84
C LEU A 142 10.03 1.58 -7.40
N ALA A 143 9.15 1.17 -6.48
CA ALA A 143 9.54 0.84 -5.11
C ALA A 143 10.52 -0.35 -5.08
N ARG A 144 10.33 -1.35 -5.95
CA ARG A 144 11.24 -2.50 -6.13
C ARG A 144 12.60 -2.04 -6.63
N ALA A 145 12.65 -1.19 -7.64
CA ALA A 145 13.91 -0.68 -8.20
C ALA A 145 14.72 0.09 -7.16
N ILE A 146 14.07 0.95 -6.37
CA ILE A 146 14.73 1.65 -5.25
C ILE A 146 15.35 0.66 -4.27
N THR A 147 14.62 -0.41 -3.91
CA THR A 147 15.09 -1.43 -2.97
C THR A 147 16.25 -2.24 -3.55
N LEU A 148 16.19 -2.61 -4.84
CA LEU A 148 17.26 -3.32 -5.55
C LEU A 148 18.54 -2.48 -5.63
N ARG A 149 18.43 -1.19 -5.90
CA ARG A 149 19.58 -0.28 -5.86
C ARG A 149 20.24 -0.24 -4.48
N GLU A 150 19.45 -0.22 -3.40
CA GLU A 150 19.97 -0.26 -2.02
C GLU A 150 20.63 -1.61 -1.67
N LEU A 151 20.35 -2.66 -2.44
CA LEU A 151 21.01 -3.98 -2.38
C LEU A 151 22.24 -4.11 -3.30
N ASP A 152 22.66 -3.03 -3.97
CA ASP A 152 23.73 -3.04 -4.97
C ASP A 152 23.43 -3.98 -6.16
N ARG A 153 22.16 -4.00 -6.63
CA ARG A 153 21.66 -4.79 -7.76
C ARG A 153 21.10 -3.87 -8.87
N PRO A 154 21.93 -2.97 -9.44
CA PRO A 154 21.44 -1.92 -10.34
C PRO A 154 20.91 -2.45 -11.67
N GLU A 155 21.48 -3.55 -12.22
CA GLU A 155 21.00 -4.12 -13.49
C GLU A 155 19.58 -4.65 -13.35
N GLU A 156 19.25 -5.27 -12.22
CA GLU A 156 17.88 -5.71 -11.95
C GLU A 156 16.94 -4.53 -11.70
N ALA A 157 17.42 -3.48 -11.04
CA ALA A 157 16.64 -2.25 -10.84
C ALA A 157 16.26 -1.61 -12.18
N LEU A 158 17.19 -1.50 -13.13
CA LEU A 158 16.94 -0.97 -14.47
C LEU A 158 15.92 -1.85 -15.22
N GLY A 159 16.05 -3.17 -15.13
CA GLY A 159 15.14 -4.10 -15.80
C GLY A 159 13.68 -3.97 -15.39
N VAL A 160 13.38 -3.57 -14.13
CA VAL A 160 12.01 -3.38 -13.67
C VAL A 160 11.47 -1.97 -13.92
N LEU A 161 12.33 -1.00 -14.29
CA LEU A 161 11.93 0.40 -14.49
C LEU A 161 11.42 0.71 -15.89
N ASP A 162 11.80 -0.05 -16.90
CA ASP A 162 11.47 0.28 -18.30
C ASP A 162 9.95 0.29 -18.52
N ASP A 163 9.25 -0.78 -18.11
CA ASP A 163 7.79 -0.87 -18.24
C ASP A 163 7.08 0.13 -17.33
N ALA A 164 7.61 0.39 -16.14
CA ALA A 164 7.06 1.37 -15.21
C ALA A 164 7.13 2.79 -15.79
N ARG A 165 8.28 3.14 -16.38
CA ARG A 165 8.49 4.45 -17.02
C ARG A 165 7.53 4.65 -18.18
N GLU A 166 7.29 3.62 -19.02
CA GLU A 166 6.33 3.70 -20.12
C GLU A 166 4.92 3.94 -19.59
N THR A 167 4.50 3.19 -18.57
CA THR A 167 3.21 3.40 -17.90
C THR A 167 3.09 4.84 -17.39
N PHE A 168 4.10 5.38 -16.71
CA PHE A 168 4.04 6.77 -16.21
C PHE A 168 3.97 7.80 -17.36
N ARG A 169 4.58 7.53 -18.52
CA ARG A 169 4.42 8.38 -19.71
C ARG A 169 3.00 8.36 -20.24
N GLU A 170 2.37 7.19 -20.32
CA GLU A 170 0.97 7.05 -20.76
C GLU A 170 0.01 7.83 -19.85
N TYR A 171 0.29 7.86 -18.53
CA TYR A 171 -0.51 8.61 -17.55
C TYR A 171 -0.09 10.09 -17.44
N GLY A 172 0.98 10.52 -18.09
CA GLY A 172 1.48 11.89 -18.05
C GLY A 172 2.08 12.31 -16.70
N ASP A 173 2.56 11.34 -15.90
CA ASP A 173 3.12 11.60 -14.57
C ASP A 173 4.61 11.89 -14.64
N ALA A 174 4.94 13.17 -14.88
CA ALA A 174 6.32 13.65 -14.99
C ALA A 174 7.11 13.46 -13.67
N GLN A 175 6.43 13.47 -12.51
CA GLN A 175 7.10 13.29 -11.23
C GLN A 175 7.62 11.85 -11.08
N GLN A 176 6.81 10.85 -11.42
CA GLN A 176 7.23 9.45 -11.34
C GLN A 176 8.29 9.12 -12.41
N ILE A 177 8.19 9.72 -13.61
CA ILE A 177 9.24 9.59 -14.63
C ILE A 177 10.57 10.10 -14.08
N ALA A 178 10.59 11.30 -13.49
CA ALA A 178 11.80 11.85 -12.89
C ALA A 178 12.34 10.98 -11.75
N GLN A 179 11.48 10.33 -10.96
CA GLN A 179 11.92 9.38 -9.94
C GLN A 179 12.58 8.13 -10.55
N CYS A 180 12.07 7.61 -11.68
CA CYS A 180 12.73 6.52 -12.40
C CYS A 180 14.14 6.91 -12.87
N ASP A 181 14.34 8.18 -13.25
CA ASP A 181 15.64 8.68 -13.71
C ASP A 181 16.67 8.86 -12.59
N LEU A 182 16.23 8.88 -11.34
CA LEU A 182 17.10 9.01 -10.14
C LEU A 182 17.50 7.64 -9.54
N VAL A 183 16.92 6.53 -10.01
CA VAL A 183 17.23 5.18 -9.56
C VAL A 183 18.33 4.55 -10.38
#